data_4e02263941db28551e195ed8669d7130
#
_entry.id   4e02263941db28551e195ed8669d7130
#
_cell.length_a   1.000
_cell.length_b   1.000
_cell.length_c   1.000
_cell.angle_alpha   90.00
_cell.angle_beta   90.00
_cell.angle_gamma   90.00
#
_symmetry.space_group_name_H-M   'P 1'
#
loop_
_entity.id
_entity.type
_entity.pdbx_description
1 polymer ?
#
loop_
_entity_poly.entity_id
_entity_poly.type
_entity_poly.pdbx_seq_one_letter_code
_entity_poly.pdbx_strand_id
1 'polypeptide(L)'
;MKKRLLCLFSTATLGLAFTLGAAPAHAQQAKTLRIVPHADLKVLDPTFTTAYITRNFGYMVYDTLFAMDSHSKPQPQMVEKYSASDDKKTWTFTLLPGLKFSDGQALTTADVIASLQRWSARDNIGQAITRAGGKWEAVDGSTFKLTLDQPFDLVLDGLAKVSSYPAFILPQRLASLPADRPLTEVVGSGPYVFKRAEWVPGSKIVFEQNPNYLGPKAQADGLAGNKTPHIPRVEWRVLPDSNSATAALTNGEVDMIEQAPADYIDALRGNKNVKIGVMERAQGYIILNQSMPPFNNEKARQAVAHLVDQDKFTAAMGYPDDLRMKYCATVFICGGPYDTTAGAAPYAKPDPALAKKLLAEAGYKGEKVAILLPTDLAYLNSATLVAIQALQDIGVNLDIQSMDWATLTARRARKEPIDKGGWNIFLSAASEFNVDSPISNTYLGAVCGNSLPGWPCDKKLDELRAQWIAATSSDERKRVLDLFQERAYEAFPAISVGQYSRAFASHNSLKNADKIWSLPNLWVLDK
;
A
#
# COMPACT_ATOMS: atom_id res chain seq x y z
N MET A 1 21.27 -42.42 85.55
CA MET A 1 22.48 -43.28 85.60
C MET A 1 23.30 -42.93 84.40
N LYS A 2 24.44 -42.26 84.58
CA LYS A 2 25.81 -42.66 84.32
C LYS A 2 26.02 -43.07 82.85
N LYS A 3 26.95 -42.58 82.02
CA LYS A 3 28.30 -41.96 82.16
C LYS A 3 28.83 -41.52 80.78
N ARG A 4 29.54 -40.39 80.72
CA ARG A 4 30.87 -40.16 80.21
C ARG A 4 31.11 -40.27 78.69
N LEU A 5 31.42 -39.15 77.98
CA LEU A 5 32.76 -38.53 77.80
C LEU A 5 33.73 -39.39 77.02
N LEU A 6 34.06 -38.94 75.77
CA LEU A 6 35.47 -38.85 75.31
C LEU A 6 35.61 -37.89 74.11
N CYS A 7 36.49 -36.94 74.26
CA CYS A 7 37.00 -36.07 73.19
C CYS A 7 37.99 -36.84 72.32
N LEU A 8 38.06 -36.55 71.04
CA LEU A 8 39.30 -36.64 70.27
C LEU A 8 39.35 -35.61 69.15
N PHE A 9 40.39 -34.82 69.22
CA PHE A 9 40.82 -33.85 68.22
C PHE A 9 41.15 -34.50 66.90
N SER A 10 40.83 -33.86 65.75
CA SER A 10 41.55 -34.06 64.51
C SER A 10 41.35 -32.89 63.57
N THR A 11 42.40 -32.15 63.46
CA THR A 11 42.97 -31.33 62.36
C THR A 11 42.08 -30.80 61.24
N ALA A 12 42.01 -29.49 61.23
CA ALA A 12 41.50 -28.64 60.17
C ALA A 12 42.43 -28.72 58.93
N THR A 13 41.84 -29.07 57.77
CA THR A 13 42.42 -28.79 56.45
C THR A 13 41.58 -27.72 55.76
N LEU A 14 42.17 -26.54 55.64
CA LEU A 14 41.60 -25.39 54.92
C LEU A 14 41.63 -25.69 53.41
N GLY A 15 40.53 -26.13 52.83
CA GLY A 15 40.33 -26.22 51.39
C GLY A 15 39.85 -24.87 50.87
N LEU A 16 40.75 -24.11 50.22
CA LEU A 16 40.45 -22.89 49.48
C LEU A 16 39.63 -23.25 48.22
N ALA A 17 38.29 -23.21 48.35
CA ALA A 17 37.43 -23.35 47.19
C ALA A 17 37.45 -22.03 46.40
N PHE A 18 38.17 -22.03 45.24
CA PHE A 18 38.03 -21.02 44.19
C PHE A 18 36.62 -21.12 43.62
N THR A 19 35.69 -20.28 44.13
CA THR A 19 34.45 -20.01 43.42
C THR A 19 34.78 -19.16 42.19
N LEU A 20 34.92 -19.78 41.03
CA LEU A 20 34.80 -19.09 39.75
C LEU A 20 33.42 -18.48 39.68
N GLY A 21 33.32 -17.20 40.01
CA GLY A 21 32.15 -16.37 39.79
C GLY A 21 31.86 -16.38 38.27
N ALA A 22 30.91 -17.20 37.86
CA ALA A 22 30.28 -17.05 36.55
C ALA A 22 29.61 -15.66 36.55
N ALA A 23 30.28 -14.65 35.99
CA ALA A 23 29.68 -13.37 35.69
C ALA A 23 28.40 -13.69 34.85
N PRO A 24 27.23 -13.20 35.21
CA PRO A 24 26.05 -13.35 34.35
C PRO A 24 26.43 -12.71 33.02
N ALA A 25 26.53 -13.51 31.96
CA ALA A 25 26.56 -13.00 30.61
C ALA A 25 25.24 -12.23 30.46
N HIS A 26 25.29 -10.91 30.61
CA HIS A 26 24.21 -10.06 30.14
C HIS A 26 24.11 -10.33 28.63
N ALA A 27 23.25 -11.24 28.25
CA ALA A 27 22.83 -11.36 26.88
C ALA A 27 22.29 -9.98 26.52
N GLN A 28 23.06 -9.26 25.72
CA GLN A 28 22.69 -7.93 25.23
C GLN A 28 21.36 -8.12 24.54
N GLN A 29 20.30 -7.64 25.20
CA GLN A 29 18.93 -7.83 24.71
C GLN A 29 18.89 -7.25 23.31
N ALA A 30 18.68 -8.11 22.30
CA ALA A 30 18.74 -7.71 20.90
C ALA A 30 17.82 -6.50 20.69
N LYS A 31 18.34 -5.45 20.06
CA LYS A 31 17.58 -4.25 19.75
C LYS A 31 16.27 -4.64 19.08
N THR A 32 15.14 -4.23 19.62
CA THR A 32 13.81 -4.52 19.09
C THR A 32 13.13 -3.23 18.67
N LEU A 33 12.66 -3.17 17.45
CA LEU A 33 11.82 -2.10 16.92
C LEU A 33 10.35 -2.46 17.14
N ARG A 34 9.61 -1.63 17.88
CA ARG A 34 8.19 -1.84 18.20
C ARG A 34 7.36 -0.82 17.44
N ILE A 35 6.47 -1.30 16.58
CA ILE A 35 5.67 -0.46 15.68
C ILE A 35 4.19 -0.75 15.90
N VAL A 36 3.37 0.30 15.95
CA VAL A 36 1.92 0.17 15.82
C VAL A 36 1.58 0.23 14.32
N PRO A 37 1.18 -0.90 13.70
CA PRO A 37 0.80 -0.91 12.29
C PRO A 37 -0.59 -0.27 12.12
N HIS A 38 -0.90 0.16 10.89
CA HIS A 38 -2.20 0.78 10.58
C HIS A 38 -3.39 -0.21 10.64
N ALA A 39 -3.13 -1.51 10.62
CA ALA A 39 -4.16 -2.56 10.70
C ALA A 39 -3.59 -3.88 11.22
N ASP A 40 -4.46 -4.79 11.65
CA ASP A 40 -4.08 -6.16 12.00
C ASP A 40 -3.83 -7.01 10.75
N LEU A 41 -2.80 -7.87 10.81
CA LEU A 41 -2.45 -8.79 9.74
C LEU A 41 -3.31 -10.05 9.82
N LYS A 42 -4.17 -10.27 8.83
CA LYS A 42 -5.06 -11.45 8.74
C LYS A 42 -4.71 -12.39 7.60
N VAL A 43 -4.16 -11.86 6.51
CA VAL A 43 -3.79 -12.60 5.30
C VAL A 43 -2.29 -12.48 5.08
N LEU A 44 -1.59 -13.60 4.90
CA LEU A 44 -0.14 -13.67 4.73
C LEU A 44 0.32 -13.65 3.27
N ASP A 45 -0.62 -13.74 2.32
CA ASP A 45 -0.33 -13.82 0.88
C ASP A 45 -0.59 -12.47 0.19
N PRO A 46 0.46 -11.72 -0.19
CA PRO A 46 0.33 -10.43 -0.85
C PRO A 46 -0.14 -10.53 -2.31
N THR A 47 -0.17 -11.72 -2.90
CA THR A 47 -0.76 -11.95 -4.23
C THR A 47 -2.28 -12.19 -4.15
N PHE A 48 -2.77 -12.61 -3.00
CA PHE A 48 -4.20 -12.91 -2.80
C PHE A 48 -5.05 -11.66 -2.52
N THR A 49 -4.50 -10.67 -1.79
CA THR A 49 -5.24 -9.47 -1.35
C THR A 49 -4.51 -8.17 -1.67
N THR A 50 -5.27 -7.09 -1.86
CA THR A 50 -4.76 -5.73 -2.02
C THR A 50 -4.58 -4.97 -0.69
N ALA A 51 -4.77 -5.65 0.46
CA ALA A 51 -4.65 -5.02 1.78
C ALA A 51 -3.22 -4.52 2.02
N TYR A 52 -3.08 -3.24 2.38
CA TYR A 52 -1.77 -2.61 2.58
C TYR A 52 -0.95 -3.26 3.69
N ILE A 53 -1.58 -3.75 4.75
CA ILE A 53 -0.88 -4.46 5.82
C ILE A 53 -0.24 -5.75 5.31
N THR A 54 -0.90 -6.50 4.41
CA THR A 54 -0.33 -7.69 3.78
C THR A 54 0.76 -7.34 2.78
N ARG A 55 0.63 -6.23 2.02
CA ARG A 55 1.71 -5.68 1.20
C ARG A 55 2.94 -5.36 2.03
N ASN A 56 2.77 -4.63 3.14
CA ASN A 56 3.86 -4.25 4.03
C ASN A 56 4.52 -5.48 4.67
N PHE A 57 3.72 -6.47 5.08
CA PHE A 57 4.23 -7.79 5.48
C PHE A 57 5.06 -8.44 4.36
N GLY A 58 4.58 -8.37 3.12
CA GLY A 58 5.30 -8.90 1.96
C GLY A 58 6.70 -8.31 1.81
N TYR A 59 6.86 -7.00 1.93
CA TYR A 59 8.17 -6.33 1.88
C TYR A 59 9.10 -6.67 3.05
N MET A 60 8.57 -7.10 4.18
CA MET A 60 9.39 -7.60 5.28
C MET A 60 10.02 -8.97 4.94
N VAL A 61 9.26 -9.86 4.31
CA VAL A 61 9.63 -11.29 4.20
C VAL A 61 10.00 -11.74 2.78
N TYR A 62 9.58 -11.03 1.74
CA TYR A 62 9.90 -11.32 0.34
C TYR A 62 10.74 -10.21 -0.28
N ASP A 63 11.33 -10.48 -1.44
CA ASP A 63 11.98 -9.46 -2.26
C ASP A 63 11.45 -9.52 -3.70
N THR A 64 11.80 -8.52 -4.51
CA THR A 64 11.34 -8.33 -5.89
C THR A 64 12.55 -8.28 -6.85
N LEU A 65 12.32 -8.51 -8.14
CA LEU A 65 13.37 -8.40 -9.16
C LEU A 65 13.87 -6.97 -9.34
N PHE A 66 12.94 -6.03 -9.30
CA PHE A 66 13.18 -4.58 -9.31
C PHE A 66 12.41 -3.95 -8.15
N ALA A 67 12.89 -2.84 -7.66
CA ALA A 67 12.24 -2.08 -6.60
C ALA A 67 12.25 -0.59 -6.92
N MET A 68 11.27 0.15 -6.42
CA MET A 68 11.13 1.58 -6.65
C MET A 68 12.06 2.37 -5.72
N ASP A 69 12.87 3.28 -6.27
CA ASP A 69 13.64 4.23 -5.47
C ASP A 69 12.75 5.40 -4.96
N SER A 70 13.31 6.30 -4.15
CA SER A 70 12.60 7.45 -3.59
C SER A 70 12.16 8.48 -4.64
N HIS A 71 12.67 8.38 -5.87
CA HIS A 71 12.32 9.21 -7.02
C HIS A 71 11.30 8.54 -7.95
N SER A 72 10.66 7.46 -7.50
CA SER A 72 9.70 6.67 -8.28
C SER A 72 10.30 6.08 -9.57
N LYS A 73 11.56 5.66 -9.53
CA LYS A 73 12.24 5.00 -10.66
C LYS A 73 12.53 3.53 -10.33
N PRO A 74 12.22 2.59 -11.25
CA PRO A 74 12.61 1.20 -11.10
C PRO A 74 14.14 1.02 -11.03
N GLN A 75 14.62 0.35 -10.00
CA GLN A 75 16.03 -0.01 -9.80
C GLN A 75 16.18 -1.53 -9.70
N PRO A 76 17.27 -2.12 -10.23
CA PRO A 76 17.55 -3.54 -10.03
C PRO A 76 17.65 -3.88 -8.54
N GLN A 77 16.99 -4.97 -8.11
CA GLN A 77 17.00 -5.44 -6.72
C GLN A 77 17.58 -6.84 -6.61
N MET A 78 16.94 -7.86 -7.20
CA MET A 78 17.48 -9.22 -7.29
C MET A 78 18.19 -9.50 -8.62
N VAL A 79 18.21 -8.53 -9.52
CA VAL A 79 18.80 -8.60 -10.85
C VAL A 79 20.19 -7.96 -10.84
N GLU A 80 21.20 -8.65 -11.34
CA GLU A 80 22.56 -8.12 -11.52
C GLU A 80 22.66 -7.25 -12.78
N LYS A 81 22.07 -7.75 -13.88
CA LYS A 81 22.05 -7.06 -15.18
C LYS A 81 20.79 -7.41 -15.96
N TYR A 82 20.39 -6.49 -16.81
CA TYR A 82 19.28 -6.70 -17.74
C TYR A 82 19.52 -5.98 -19.05
N SER A 83 18.80 -6.40 -20.10
CA SER A 83 18.76 -5.70 -21.39
C SER A 83 17.39 -5.87 -22.04
N ALA A 84 17.05 -4.90 -22.89
CA ALA A 84 15.86 -4.98 -23.73
C ALA A 84 16.27 -4.84 -25.19
N SER A 85 15.59 -5.53 -26.11
CA SER A 85 15.71 -5.27 -27.54
C SER A 85 15.18 -3.88 -27.88
N ASP A 86 15.64 -3.31 -29.02
CA ASP A 86 15.22 -1.96 -29.44
C ASP A 86 13.72 -1.87 -29.65
N ASP A 87 13.09 -2.93 -30.14
CA ASP A 87 11.65 -3.04 -30.36
C ASP A 87 10.85 -3.36 -29.08
N LYS A 88 11.51 -3.45 -27.92
CA LYS A 88 10.89 -3.75 -26.62
C LYS A 88 10.09 -5.06 -26.57
N LYS A 89 10.41 -6.01 -27.43
CA LYS A 89 9.76 -7.32 -27.48
C LYS A 89 10.53 -8.43 -26.78
N THR A 90 11.81 -8.21 -26.50
CA THR A 90 12.64 -9.19 -25.76
C THR A 90 13.38 -8.51 -24.63
N TRP A 91 13.19 -9.03 -23.43
CA TRP A 91 13.89 -8.61 -22.22
C TRP A 91 14.67 -9.77 -21.64
N THR A 92 15.94 -9.57 -21.30
CA THR A 92 16.79 -10.58 -20.68
C THR A 92 17.26 -10.09 -19.34
N PHE A 93 17.22 -10.97 -18.33
CA PHE A 93 17.56 -10.65 -16.95
C PHE A 93 18.50 -11.73 -16.40
N THR A 94 19.53 -11.31 -15.65
CA THR A 94 20.42 -12.23 -14.92
C THR A 94 20.32 -11.91 -13.43
N LEU A 95 20.10 -12.92 -12.61
CA LEU A 95 19.97 -12.80 -11.15
C LEU A 95 21.32 -12.52 -10.49
N LEU A 96 21.31 -11.84 -9.35
CA LEU A 96 22.45 -11.75 -8.45
C LEU A 96 22.93 -13.16 -8.05
N PRO A 97 24.24 -13.44 -8.04
CA PRO A 97 24.75 -14.73 -7.62
C PRO A 97 24.53 -14.96 -6.12
N GLY A 98 24.16 -16.18 -5.75
CA GLY A 98 24.07 -16.60 -4.35
C GLY A 98 22.78 -16.25 -3.63
N LEU A 99 21.72 -15.81 -4.33
CA LEU A 99 20.40 -15.58 -3.76
C LEU A 99 19.86 -16.86 -3.07
N LYS A 100 19.28 -16.68 -1.89
CA LYS A 100 18.69 -17.75 -1.09
C LYS A 100 17.35 -17.32 -0.47
N PHE A 101 16.51 -18.29 -0.25
CA PHE A 101 15.36 -18.14 0.63
C PHE A 101 15.74 -18.22 2.11
N SER A 102 14.82 -17.82 2.99
CA SER A 102 15.01 -17.82 4.45
C SER A 102 15.26 -19.21 5.04
N ASP A 103 14.82 -20.27 4.35
CA ASP A 103 15.08 -21.68 4.70
C ASP A 103 16.46 -22.19 4.22
N GLY A 104 17.24 -21.34 3.54
CA GLY A 104 18.58 -21.63 3.04
C GLY A 104 18.61 -22.26 1.64
N GLN A 105 17.48 -22.58 1.03
CA GLN A 105 17.42 -23.08 -0.34
C GLN A 105 17.86 -22.01 -1.34
N ALA A 106 18.57 -22.43 -2.39
CA ALA A 106 18.98 -21.53 -3.46
C ALA A 106 17.75 -21.04 -4.24
N LEU A 107 17.75 -19.75 -4.58
CA LEU A 107 16.73 -19.15 -5.43
C LEU A 107 17.19 -19.22 -6.89
N THR A 108 16.31 -19.69 -7.78
CA THR A 108 16.59 -19.97 -9.18
C THR A 108 15.59 -19.28 -10.12
N THR A 109 15.86 -19.33 -11.41
CA THR A 109 14.93 -18.84 -12.45
C THR A 109 13.60 -19.58 -12.47
N ALA A 110 13.53 -20.82 -12.00
CA ALA A 110 12.27 -21.57 -11.88
C ALA A 110 11.34 -20.92 -10.83
N ASP A 111 11.89 -20.47 -9.70
CA ASP A 111 11.16 -19.74 -8.67
C ASP A 111 10.63 -18.40 -9.20
N VAL A 112 11.50 -17.67 -9.92
CA VAL A 112 11.15 -16.39 -10.55
C VAL A 112 10.00 -16.56 -11.54
N ILE A 113 10.09 -17.48 -12.47
CA ILE A 113 9.09 -17.69 -13.52
C ILE A 113 7.74 -18.09 -12.93
N ALA A 114 7.72 -19.02 -11.98
CA ALA A 114 6.48 -19.41 -11.30
C ALA A 114 5.86 -18.22 -10.54
N SER A 115 6.69 -17.40 -9.89
CA SER A 115 6.23 -16.21 -9.17
C SER A 115 5.62 -15.17 -10.11
N LEU A 116 6.26 -14.89 -11.24
CA LEU A 116 5.77 -13.95 -12.25
C LEU A 116 4.48 -14.44 -12.92
N GLN A 117 4.33 -15.75 -13.13
CA GLN A 117 3.07 -16.34 -13.62
C GLN A 117 1.93 -16.15 -12.61
N ARG A 118 2.18 -16.41 -11.31
CA ARG A 118 1.21 -16.20 -10.24
C ARG A 118 0.84 -14.72 -10.12
N TRP A 119 1.82 -13.81 -10.14
CA TRP A 119 1.63 -12.36 -10.12
C TRP A 119 0.81 -11.88 -11.31
N SER A 120 1.12 -12.32 -12.54
CA SER A 120 0.42 -11.93 -13.76
C SER A 120 -1.06 -12.35 -13.78
N ALA A 121 -1.45 -13.36 -13.00
CA ALA A 121 -2.86 -13.73 -12.85
C ALA A 121 -3.68 -12.68 -12.07
N ARG A 122 -3.04 -11.81 -11.29
CA ARG A 122 -3.70 -10.86 -10.38
C ARG A 122 -3.42 -9.40 -10.69
N ASP A 123 -2.21 -9.07 -11.10
CA ASP A 123 -1.75 -7.69 -11.32
C ASP A 123 -2.12 -7.16 -12.70
N ASN A 124 -2.52 -5.90 -12.78
CA ASN A 124 -2.96 -5.25 -14.03
C ASN A 124 -1.83 -5.16 -15.07
N ILE A 125 -0.59 -4.88 -14.64
CA ILE A 125 0.58 -4.81 -15.55
C ILE A 125 0.96 -6.23 -15.98
N GLY A 126 0.97 -7.17 -15.03
CA GLY A 126 1.19 -8.59 -15.33
C GLY A 126 0.19 -9.14 -16.34
N GLN A 127 -1.09 -8.80 -16.20
CA GLN A 127 -2.13 -9.14 -17.18
C GLN A 127 -1.91 -8.43 -18.53
N ALA A 128 -1.42 -7.18 -18.54
CA ALA A 128 -1.09 -6.47 -19.77
C ALA A 128 0.09 -7.13 -20.51
N ILE A 129 1.13 -7.55 -19.79
CA ILE A 129 2.23 -8.36 -20.34
C ILE A 129 1.69 -9.65 -20.96
N THR A 130 0.79 -10.35 -20.26
CA THR A 130 0.17 -11.58 -20.79
C THR A 130 -0.62 -11.31 -22.08
N ARG A 131 -1.41 -10.21 -22.12
CA ARG A 131 -2.14 -9.81 -23.35
C ARG A 131 -1.24 -9.41 -24.51
N ALA A 132 -0.03 -8.89 -24.21
CA ALA A 132 1.00 -8.60 -25.21
C ALA A 132 1.74 -9.87 -25.71
N GLY A 133 1.26 -11.06 -25.39
CA GLY A 133 1.86 -12.34 -25.78
C GLY A 133 3.05 -12.75 -24.92
N GLY A 134 3.18 -12.19 -23.70
CA GLY A 134 4.33 -12.37 -22.83
C GLY A 134 4.57 -13.83 -22.41
N LYS A 135 5.77 -14.32 -22.65
CA LYS A 135 6.25 -15.64 -22.24
C LYS A 135 7.56 -15.51 -21.45
N TRP A 136 7.53 -16.01 -20.24
CA TRP A 136 8.71 -16.08 -19.37
C TRP A 136 9.41 -17.42 -19.52
N GLU A 137 10.69 -17.44 -19.85
CA GLU A 137 11.44 -18.65 -20.13
C GLU A 137 12.82 -18.60 -19.45
N ALA A 138 13.23 -19.72 -18.83
CA ALA A 138 14.59 -19.87 -18.32
C ALA A 138 15.57 -20.07 -19.48
N VAL A 139 16.69 -19.35 -19.43
CA VAL A 139 17.85 -19.62 -20.30
C VAL A 139 18.78 -20.58 -19.58
N ASP A 140 18.99 -20.35 -18.29
CA ASP A 140 19.75 -21.22 -17.37
C ASP A 140 19.25 -21.00 -15.92
N GLY A 141 19.99 -21.49 -14.92
CA GLY A 141 19.62 -21.38 -13.50
C GLY A 141 19.63 -19.95 -12.95
N SER A 142 20.27 -18.99 -13.64
CA SER A 142 20.42 -17.59 -13.23
C SER A 142 19.89 -16.58 -14.24
N THR A 143 19.72 -16.98 -15.50
CA THR A 143 19.29 -16.10 -16.60
C THR A 143 17.93 -16.53 -17.12
N PHE A 144 17.03 -15.58 -17.28
CA PHE A 144 15.69 -15.78 -17.86
C PHE A 144 15.34 -14.64 -18.82
N LYS A 145 14.36 -14.87 -19.68
CA LYS A 145 13.90 -13.88 -20.65
C LYS A 145 12.38 -13.77 -20.65
N LEU A 146 11.89 -12.60 -21.03
CA LEU A 146 10.53 -12.33 -21.44
C LEU A 146 10.52 -12.09 -22.96
N THR A 147 9.70 -12.82 -23.69
CA THR A 147 9.40 -12.55 -25.12
C THR A 147 7.96 -12.10 -25.25
N LEU A 148 7.70 -11.17 -26.16
CA LEU A 148 6.42 -10.49 -26.36
C LEU A 148 6.06 -10.46 -27.84
N ASP A 149 4.80 -10.60 -28.18
CA ASP A 149 4.29 -10.45 -29.56
C ASP A 149 4.17 -8.96 -29.94
N GLN A 150 3.90 -8.09 -28.94
CA GLN A 150 3.76 -6.65 -29.09
C GLN A 150 4.79 -5.92 -28.20
N PRO A 151 5.28 -4.72 -28.60
CA PRO A 151 6.14 -3.90 -27.76
C PRO A 151 5.50 -3.61 -26.40
N PHE A 152 6.30 -3.69 -25.33
CA PHE A 152 5.84 -3.35 -23.98
C PHE A 152 7.00 -2.73 -23.17
N ASP A 153 6.94 -1.41 -22.99
CA ASP A 153 8.03 -0.64 -22.35
C ASP A 153 7.89 -0.54 -20.82
N LEU A 154 6.74 -0.93 -20.26
CA LEU A 154 6.45 -0.83 -18.81
C LEU A 154 6.83 -2.11 -18.03
N VAL A 155 7.71 -2.96 -18.56
CA VAL A 155 8.12 -4.22 -17.88
C VAL A 155 8.77 -3.91 -16.53
N LEU A 156 9.71 -2.97 -16.49
CA LEU A 156 10.43 -2.63 -15.26
C LEU A 156 9.51 -1.94 -14.23
N ASP A 157 8.61 -1.08 -14.70
CA ASP A 157 7.59 -0.43 -13.86
C ASP A 157 6.69 -1.47 -13.18
N GLY A 158 6.28 -2.50 -13.93
CA GLY A 158 5.51 -3.62 -13.39
C GLY A 158 6.27 -4.43 -12.35
N LEU A 159 7.52 -4.76 -12.62
CA LEU A 159 8.37 -5.56 -11.73
C LEU A 159 8.79 -4.79 -10.46
N ALA A 160 8.83 -3.44 -10.51
CA ALA A 160 9.14 -2.58 -9.38
C ALA A 160 7.89 -2.01 -8.68
N LYS A 161 6.69 -2.29 -9.18
CA LYS A 161 5.44 -1.72 -8.69
C LYS A 161 5.25 -1.95 -7.19
N VAL A 162 4.97 -0.87 -6.45
CA VAL A 162 4.88 -0.89 -4.99
C VAL A 162 3.54 -1.46 -4.51
N SER A 163 2.44 -1.17 -5.19
CA SER A 163 1.07 -1.55 -4.82
C SER A 163 0.12 -1.47 -6.03
N SER A 164 -0.95 -2.20 -6.10
CA SER A 164 -1.27 -3.42 -5.37
C SER A 164 -0.61 -4.60 -6.05
N TYR A 165 -0.47 -5.73 -5.38
CA TYR A 165 0.19 -6.93 -5.91
C TYR A 165 1.63 -6.69 -6.41
N PRO A 166 2.61 -6.35 -5.52
CA PRO A 166 4.02 -6.32 -5.91
C PRO A 166 4.48 -7.68 -6.44
N ALA A 167 5.43 -7.69 -7.39
CA ALA A 167 5.94 -8.90 -8.00
C ALA A 167 6.94 -9.63 -7.09
N PHE A 168 6.49 -10.06 -5.91
CA PHE A 168 7.30 -10.80 -4.95
C PHE A 168 7.70 -12.18 -5.45
N ILE A 169 8.95 -12.56 -5.19
CA ILE A 169 9.50 -13.85 -5.57
C ILE A 169 9.34 -14.84 -4.42
N LEU A 170 8.72 -15.98 -4.73
CA LEU A 170 8.41 -17.09 -3.83
C LEU A 170 9.11 -18.37 -4.32
N PRO A 171 9.33 -19.37 -3.45
CA PRO A 171 9.70 -20.70 -3.90
C PRO A 171 8.71 -21.27 -4.93
N GLN A 172 9.20 -21.92 -5.98
CA GLN A 172 8.37 -22.47 -7.05
C GLN A 172 7.19 -23.30 -6.53
N ARG A 173 7.42 -24.12 -5.50
CA ARG A 173 6.38 -24.96 -4.88
C ARG A 173 5.19 -24.17 -4.30
N LEU A 174 5.43 -22.93 -3.85
CA LEU A 174 4.38 -22.03 -3.35
C LEU A 174 3.80 -21.18 -4.48
N ALA A 175 4.66 -20.68 -5.37
CA ALA A 175 4.25 -19.85 -6.50
C ALA A 175 3.35 -20.60 -7.49
N SER A 176 3.52 -21.92 -7.65
CA SER A 176 2.71 -22.77 -8.52
C SER A 176 1.32 -23.09 -7.97
N LEU A 177 1.01 -22.71 -6.74
CA LEU A 177 -0.33 -22.89 -6.19
C LEU A 177 -1.30 -21.87 -6.83
N PRO A 178 -2.62 -22.19 -6.93
CA PRO A 178 -3.60 -21.28 -7.52
C PRO A 178 -3.61 -19.90 -6.84
N ALA A 179 -3.61 -18.82 -7.64
CA ALA A 179 -3.56 -17.44 -7.13
C ALA A 179 -4.88 -16.96 -6.50
N ASP A 180 -5.95 -17.71 -6.64
CA ASP A 180 -7.27 -17.50 -6.01
C ASP A 180 -7.38 -18.15 -4.62
N ARG A 181 -6.33 -18.81 -4.14
CA ARG A 181 -6.24 -19.39 -2.79
C ARG A 181 -5.08 -18.77 -2.03
N PRO A 182 -5.31 -18.28 -0.79
CA PRO A 182 -4.26 -17.66 -0.01
C PRO A 182 -3.21 -18.68 0.43
N LEU A 183 -1.95 -18.32 0.33
CA LEU A 183 -0.85 -19.08 0.91
C LEU A 183 -0.87 -18.96 2.43
N THR A 184 -0.59 -20.05 3.12
CA THR A 184 -0.47 -20.11 4.57
C THR A 184 0.96 -20.29 5.03
N GLU A 185 1.83 -20.81 4.18
CA GLU A 185 3.26 -20.93 4.44
C GLU A 185 3.98 -19.65 3.97
N VAL A 186 4.99 -19.22 4.74
CA VAL A 186 5.79 -18.03 4.47
C VAL A 186 7.26 -18.43 4.42
N VAL A 187 7.81 -18.46 3.21
CA VAL A 187 9.23 -18.61 2.93
C VAL A 187 9.58 -17.58 1.86
N GLY A 188 10.44 -16.64 2.21
CA GLY A 188 10.80 -15.53 1.32
C GLY A 188 12.30 -15.27 1.33
N SER A 189 12.75 -14.36 0.47
CA SER A 189 14.14 -13.93 0.32
C SER A 189 14.38 -12.50 0.81
N GLY A 190 13.40 -11.91 1.50
CA GLY A 190 13.45 -10.54 2.00
C GLY A 190 14.33 -10.36 3.26
N PRO A 191 14.41 -9.11 3.76
CA PRO A 191 15.33 -8.74 4.84
C PRO A 191 15.00 -9.38 6.19
N TYR A 192 13.77 -9.83 6.40
CA TYR A 192 13.32 -10.42 7.66
C TYR A 192 12.65 -11.77 7.47
N VAL A 193 12.63 -12.57 8.53
CA VAL A 193 11.91 -13.85 8.64
C VAL A 193 10.71 -13.66 9.58
N PHE A 194 9.53 -14.07 9.16
CA PHE A 194 8.32 -14.06 9.98
C PHE A 194 8.38 -15.16 11.05
N LYS A 195 8.18 -14.80 12.30
CA LYS A 195 8.20 -15.72 13.45
C LYS A 195 6.79 -16.20 13.76
N ARG A 196 6.32 -17.18 13.00
CA ARG A 196 4.95 -17.69 13.11
C ARG A 196 4.58 -18.17 14.53
N ALA A 197 5.50 -18.76 15.27
CA ALA A 197 5.28 -19.23 16.63
C ALA A 197 5.02 -18.09 17.65
N GLU A 198 5.42 -16.86 17.29
CA GLU A 198 5.23 -15.67 18.13
C GLU A 198 4.11 -14.74 17.61
N TRP A 199 3.47 -15.10 16.50
CA TRP A 199 2.33 -14.36 15.99
C TRP A 199 1.09 -14.63 16.82
N VAL A 200 0.50 -13.54 17.34
CA VAL A 200 -0.78 -13.56 18.06
C VAL A 200 -1.75 -12.65 17.28
N PRO A 201 -2.67 -13.21 16.49
CA PRO A 201 -3.65 -12.43 15.72
C PRO A 201 -4.38 -11.40 16.59
N GLY A 202 -4.51 -10.18 16.10
CA GLY A 202 -5.13 -9.06 16.83
C GLY A 202 -4.24 -8.42 17.89
N SER A 203 -3.01 -8.89 18.10
CA SER A 203 -2.13 -8.39 19.15
C SER A 203 -0.69 -8.14 18.67
N LYS A 204 -0.01 -9.16 18.14
CA LYS A 204 1.44 -9.06 17.87
C LYS A 204 1.87 -9.87 16.66
N ILE A 205 2.71 -9.26 15.81
CA ILE A 205 3.40 -9.90 14.69
C ILE A 205 4.91 -9.70 14.89
N VAL A 206 5.71 -10.74 14.74
CA VAL A 206 7.15 -10.71 15.04
C VAL A 206 7.97 -11.11 13.83
N PHE A 207 9.06 -10.36 13.61
CA PHE A 207 10.04 -10.58 12.56
C PHE A 207 11.46 -10.58 13.15
N GLU A 208 12.32 -11.42 12.61
CA GLU A 208 13.76 -11.42 12.91
C GLU A 208 14.55 -11.26 11.61
N GLN A 209 15.74 -10.67 11.72
CA GLN A 209 16.64 -10.50 10.57
C GLN A 209 16.85 -11.84 9.85
N ASN A 210 16.76 -11.83 8.53
CA ASN A 210 17.04 -12.98 7.70
C ASN A 210 18.56 -13.16 7.54
N PRO A 211 19.17 -14.21 8.10
CA PRO A 211 20.62 -14.44 7.99
C PRO A 211 21.08 -14.80 6.56
N ASN A 212 20.13 -15.20 5.71
CA ASN A 212 20.37 -15.56 4.31
C ASN A 212 20.09 -14.40 3.34
N TYR A 213 19.70 -13.21 3.86
CA TYR A 213 19.38 -12.07 3.00
C TYR A 213 20.61 -11.62 2.20
N LEU A 214 20.44 -11.47 0.90
CA LEU A 214 21.43 -10.92 -0.01
C LEU A 214 20.76 -9.85 -0.88
N GLY A 215 21.19 -8.60 -0.70
CA GLY A 215 20.76 -7.47 -1.53
C GLY A 215 21.85 -6.97 -2.46
N PRO A 216 21.53 -6.03 -3.36
CA PRO A 216 22.53 -5.37 -4.20
C PRO A 216 23.52 -4.57 -3.35
N LYS A 217 24.68 -4.21 -3.93
CA LYS A 217 25.70 -3.39 -3.24
C LYS A 217 25.31 -1.93 -3.10
N ALA A 218 24.34 -1.45 -3.88
CA ALA A 218 23.84 -0.08 -3.83
C ALA A 218 23.27 0.24 -2.45
N GLN A 219 23.45 1.47 -1.98
CA GLN A 219 22.86 1.94 -0.74
C GLN A 219 21.32 1.89 -0.85
N ALA A 220 20.64 1.66 0.28
CA ALA A 220 19.19 1.69 0.33
C ALA A 220 18.64 3.07 -0.06
N ASP A 221 17.67 3.08 -0.97
CA ASP A 221 16.94 4.27 -1.42
C ASP A 221 15.49 3.86 -1.75
N GLY A 222 14.52 4.43 -1.04
CA GLY A 222 13.13 3.97 -1.10
C GLY A 222 13.00 2.48 -0.74
N LEU A 223 12.49 1.68 -1.68
CA LEU A 223 12.39 0.23 -1.54
C LEU A 223 13.54 -0.50 -2.26
N ALA A 224 14.45 0.22 -2.92
CA ALA A 224 15.57 -0.32 -3.66
C ALA A 224 16.86 -0.34 -2.82
N GLY A 225 17.88 -1.06 -3.33
CA GLY A 225 19.21 -1.12 -2.72
C GLY A 225 19.35 -2.16 -1.62
N ASN A 226 20.40 -2.03 -0.83
CA ASN A 226 20.70 -2.99 0.24
C ASN A 226 19.74 -2.81 1.43
N LYS A 227 18.91 -3.82 1.68
CA LYS A 227 17.90 -3.85 2.74
C LYS A 227 18.38 -4.59 3.99
N THR A 228 19.68 -4.78 4.18
CA THR A 228 20.18 -5.42 5.41
C THR A 228 19.76 -4.63 6.64
N PRO A 229 18.97 -5.23 7.56
CA PRO A 229 18.43 -4.50 8.69
C PRO A 229 19.50 -4.06 9.70
N HIS A 230 19.38 -2.84 10.22
CA HIS A 230 20.20 -2.38 11.35
C HIS A 230 19.62 -2.83 12.70
N ILE A 231 18.30 -3.09 12.75
CA ILE A 231 17.62 -3.58 13.95
C ILE A 231 17.19 -5.02 13.70
N PRO A 232 17.73 -6.00 14.44
CA PRO A 232 17.58 -7.43 14.10
C PRO A 232 16.18 -7.99 14.41
N ARG A 233 15.38 -7.32 15.22
CA ARG A 233 14.04 -7.77 15.61
C ARG A 233 13.02 -6.66 15.46
N VAL A 234 11.87 -6.97 14.85
CA VAL A 234 10.72 -6.07 14.70
C VAL A 234 9.48 -6.71 15.29
N GLU A 235 8.75 -5.95 16.09
CA GLU A 235 7.43 -6.33 16.62
C GLU A 235 6.38 -5.33 16.15
N TRP A 236 5.42 -5.77 15.35
CA TRP A 236 4.21 -5.01 15.12
C TRP A 236 3.23 -5.29 16.26
N ARG A 237 2.84 -4.24 16.97
CA ARG A 237 1.90 -4.28 18.10
C ARG A 237 0.58 -3.66 17.69
N VAL A 238 -0.46 -4.47 17.61
CA VAL A 238 -1.78 -4.01 17.18
C VAL A 238 -2.44 -3.26 18.34
N LEU A 239 -2.53 -1.94 18.21
CA LEU A 239 -3.21 -1.04 19.16
C LEU A 239 -4.25 -0.23 18.37
N PRO A 240 -5.51 -0.72 18.28
CA PRO A 240 -6.52 -0.10 17.42
C PRO A 240 -7.06 1.23 17.96
N ASP A 241 -6.95 1.47 19.27
CA ASP A 241 -7.36 2.71 19.89
C ASP A 241 -6.28 3.79 19.76
N SER A 242 -6.62 4.93 19.17
CA SER A 242 -5.68 6.04 18.89
C SER A 242 -5.09 6.66 20.15
N ASN A 243 -5.84 6.74 21.25
CA ASN A 243 -5.33 7.26 22.53
C ASN A 243 -4.29 6.32 23.10
N SER A 244 -4.59 5.01 23.13
CA SER A 244 -3.68 3.97 23.62
C SER A 244 -2.38 3.92 22.79
N ALA A 245 -2.48 4.00 21.46
CA ALA A 245 -1.32 4.04 20.57
C ALA A 245 -0.46 5.29 20.82
N THR A 246 -1.09 6.48 20.93
CA THR A 246 -0.42 7.75 21.20
C THR A 246 0.26 7.75 22.58
N ALA A 247 -0.41 7.22 23.61
CA ALA A 247 0.16 7.08 24.95
C ALA A 247 1.37 6.13 24.95
N ALA A 248 1.25 4.97 24.30
CA ALA A 248 2.36 4.01 24.19
C ALA A 248 3.59 4.60 23.50
N LEU A 249 3.41 5.44 22.46
CA LEU A 249 4.50 6.13 21.79
C LEU A 249 5.15 7.18 22.71
N THR A 250 4.35 8.02 23.34
CA THR A 250 4.85 9.10 24.19
C THR A 250 5.58 8.59 25.44
N ASN A 251 5.18 7.43 25.95
CA ASN A 251 5.83 6.73 27.07
C ASN A 251 7.04 5.86 26.65
N GLY A 252 7.32 5.72 25.34
CA GLY A 252 8.41 4.89 24.83
C GLY A 252 8.14 3.37 24.90
N GLU A 253 6.90 2.95 25.07
CA GLU A 253 6.49 1.54 25.03
C GLU A 253 6.50 0.97 23.61
N VAL A 254 6.25 1.84 22.61
CA VAL A 254 6.48 1.61 21.20
C VAL A 254 7.38 2.69 20.62
N ASP A 255 8.04 2.38 19.52
CA ASP A 255 9.04 3.25 18.90
C ASP A 255 8.45 4.08 17.75
N MET A 256 7.35 3.59 17.15
CA MET A 256 6.73 4.21 15.99
C MET A 256 5.24 3.85 15.90
N ILE A 257 4.42 4.80 15.46
CA ILE A 257 3.08 4.60 14.93
C ILE A 257 3.18 4.79 13.42
N GLU A 258 2.88 3.74 12.64
CA GLU A 258 2.97 3.76 11.17
C GLU A 258 2.13 4.88 10.56
N GLN A 259 0.90 5.02 11.01
CA GLN A 259 -0.03 6.02 10.54
C GLN A 259 -0.54 6.84 11.73
N ALA A 260 0.07 8.00 11.93
CA ALA A 260 -0.35 8.91 13.00
C ALA A 260 -1.82 9.32 12.76
N PRO A 261 -2.68 9.21 13.77
CA PRO A 261 -4.06 9.66 13.63
C PRO A 261 -4.11 11.16 13.34
N ALA A 262 -4.84 11.58 12.31
CA ALA A 262 -4.85 12.96 11.83
C ALA A 262 -5.14 13.97 12.96
N ASP A 263 -6.13 13.69 13.78
CA ASP A 263 -6.56 14.55 14.90
C ASP A 263 -5.52 14.67 16.02
N TYR A 264 -4.47 13.82 16.06
CA TYR A 264 -3.41 13.81 17.06
C TYR A 264 -2.09 14.39 16.58
N ILE A 265 -1.96 14.70 15.29
CA ILE A 265 -0.69 15.14 14.68
C ILE A 265 -0.14 16.39 15.39
N ASP A 266 -0.97 17.41 15.61
CA ASP A 266 -0.52 18.66 16.25
C ASP A 266 -0.16 18.45 17.73
N ALA A 267 -0.91 17.62 18.46
CA ALA A 267 -0.57 17.27 19.83
C ALA A 267 0.75 16.48 19.90
N LEU A 268 0.97 15.55 18.97
CA LEU A 268 2.22 14.79 18.87
C LEU A 268 3.41 15.68 18.49
N ARG A 269 3.23 16.67 17.61
CA ARG A 269 4.26 17.68 17.26
C ARG A 269 4.69 18.50 18.49
N GLY A 270 3.77 18.79 19.40
CA GLY A 270 4.05 19.47 20.66
C GLY A 270 4.83 18.63 21.66
N ASN A 271 4.97 17.33 21.48
CA ASN A 271 5.65 16.44 22.41
C ASN A 271 7.15 16.36 22.09
N LYS A 272 7.99 16.78 23.06
CA LYS A 272 9.46 16.79 22.91
C LYS A 272 10.11 15.42 22.65
N ASN A 273 9.42 14.34 22.95
CA ASN A 273 9.92 12.97 22.78
C ASN A 273 9.49 12.34 21.44
N VAL A 274 8.70 13.04 20.62
CA VAL A 274 8.12 12.51 19.40
C VAL A 274 8.52 13.37 18.21
N LYS A 275 8.73 12.72 17.06
CA LYS A 275 8.88 13.34 15.75
C LYS A 275 7.77 12.86 14.83
N ILE A 276 7.22 13.78 14.05
CA ILE A 276 6.31 13.49 12.95
C ILE A 276 7.11 13.49 11.65
N GLY A 277 6.99 12.42 10.90
CA GLY A 277 7.52 12.33 9.53
C GLY A 277 6.40 12.15 8.53
N VAL A 278 6.67 12.49 7.27
CA VAL A 278 5.73 12.34 6.16
C VAL A 278 6.04 11.04 5.43
N MET A 279 5.01 10.31 5.06
CA MET A 279 5.10 9.10 4.24
C MET A 279 4.46 9.35 2.87
N GLU A 280 3.92 8.28 2.29
CA GLU A 280 3.21 8.31 1.01
C GLU A 280 2.04 9.30 1.00
N ARG A 281 1.76 9.85 -0.16
CA ARG A 281 0.55 10.63 -0.40
C ARG A 281 -0.65 9.71 -0.57
N ALA A 282 -1.82 10.25 -0.29
CA ALA A 282 -3.09 9.59 -0.51
C ALA A 282 -4.08 10.53 -1.21
N GLN A 283 -5.04 9.95 -1.90
CA GLN A 283 -6.10 10.67 -2.59
C GLN A 283 -7.45 10.13 -2.14
N GLY A 284 -8.35 11.06 -1.77
CA GLY A 284 -9.73 10.74 -1.45
C GLY A 284 -10.61 10.72 -2.70
N TYR A 285 -11.66 9.89 -2.69
CA TYR A 285 -12.58 9.73 -3.81
C TYR A 285 -14.03 9.63 -3.36
N ILE A 286 -14.94 10.28 -4.11
CA ILE A 286 -16.36 9.94 -4.16
C ILE A 286 -16.53 8.89 -5.25
N ILE A 287 -17.11 7.76 -4.89
CA ILE A 287 -17.43 6.66 -5.80
C ILE A 287 -18.94 6.64 -6.02
N LEU A 288 -19.32 6.71 -7.29
CA LEU A 288 -20.72 6.73 -7.73
C LEU A 288 -21.07 5.39 -8.38
N ASN A 289 -22.24 4.85 -8.05
CA ASN A 289 -22.74 3.64 -8.69
C ASN A 289 -23.26 3.97 -10.09
N GLN A 290 -22.47 3.67 -11.12
CA GLN A 290 -22.77 3.99 -12.51
C GLN A 290 -23.67 2.94 -13.20
N SER A 291 -24.04 1.88 -12.49
CA SER A 291 -24.96 0.87 -13.02
C SER A 291 -26.44 1.24 -12.90
N MET A 292 -26.76 2.33 -12.16
CA MET A 292 -28.14 2.74 -11.91
C MET A 292 -28.30 4.27 -11.86
N PRO A 293 -29.55 4.78 -12.07
CA PRO A 293 -29.86 6.21 -11.90
C PRO A 293 -29.53 6.73 -10.49
N PRO A 294 -29.19 8.02 -10.36
CA PRO A 294 -29.00 8.99 -11.46
C PRO A 294 -27.61 8.90 -12.09
N PHE A 295 -26.65 8.15 -11.49
CA PHE A 295 -25.23 8.20 -11.81
C PHE A 295 -24.80 7.34 -13.02
N ASN A 296 -25.73 6.61 -13.64
CA ASN A 296 -25.51 6.05 -14.98
C ASN A 296 -25.47 7.13 -16.07
N ASN A 297 -25.86 8.38 -15.75
CA ASN A 297 -25.78 9.55 -16.62
C ASN A 297 -24.51 10.39 -16.32
N GLU A 298 -23.73 10.75 -17.35
CA GLU A 298 -22.51 11.57 -17.18
C GLU A 298 -22.79 12.92 -16.56
N LYS A 299 -23.89 13.63 -16.92
CA LYS A 299 -24.23 14.92 -16.35
C LYS A 299 -24.50 14.85 -14.84
N ALA A 300 -25.09 13.75 -14.36
CA ALA A 300 -25.29 13.55 -12.93
C ALA A 300 -23.97 13.39 -12.18
N ARG A 301 -22.96 12.72 -12.79
CA ARG A 301 -21.61 12.59 -12.22
C ARG A 301 -20.86 13.93 -12.24
N GLN A 302 -20.95 14.66 -13.35
CA GLN A 302 -20.41 16.02 -13.47
C GLN A 302 -21.03 16.98 -12.44
N ALA A 303 -22.33 16.86 -12.17
CA ALA A 303 -22.99 17.62 -11.11
C ALA A 303 -22.33 17.39 -9.75
N VAL A 304 -22.05 16.14 -9.37
CA VAL A 304 -21.35 15.84 -8.12
C VAL A 304 -19.92 16.39 -8.12
N ALA A 305 -19.22 16.33 -9.25
CA ALA A 305 -17.86 16.87 -9.37
C ALA A 305 -17.82 18.40 -9.16
N HIS A 306 -18.81 19.13 -9.63
CA HIS A 306 -18.94 20.58 -9.40
C HIS A 306 -19.28 20.97 -7.94
N LEU A 307 -19.52 20.00 -7.05
CA LEU A 307 -19.69 20.26 -5.62
C LEU A 307 -18.39 20.12 -4.82
N VAL A 308 -17.32 19.60 -5.43
CA VAL A 308 -16.08 19.28 -4.70
C VAL A 308 -15.25 20.53 -4.48
N ASP A 309 -15.03 20.86 -3.21
CA ASP A 309 -13.99 21.75 -2.72
C ASP A 309 -12.89 20.87 -2.06
N GLN A 310 -11.78 20.65 -2.76
CA GLN A 310 -10.75 19.74 -2.29
C GLN A 310 -10.12 20.17 -0.96
N ASP A 311 -9.96 21.50 -0.75
CA ASP A 311 -9.42 22.03 0.51
C ASP A 311 -10.38 21.75 1.67
N LYS A 312 -11.68 21.96 1.47
CA LYS A 312 -12.73 21.69 2.47
C LYS A 312 -12.80 20.19 2.81
N PHE A 313 -12.73 19.31 1.81
CA PHE A 313 -12.75 17.86 2.04
C PHE A 313 -11.53 17.38 2.82
N THR A 314 -10.33 17.78 2.43
CA THR A 314 -9.10 17.33 3.10
C THR A 314 -8.93 17.96 4.48
N ALA A 315 -9.39 19.19 4.69
CA ALA A 315 -9.46 19.80 6.01
C ALA A 315 -10.43 19.05 6.95
N ALA A 316 -11.61 18.68 6.45
CA ALA A 316 -12.57 17.90 7.23
C ALA A 316 -12.04 16.50 7.61
N MET A 317 -11.12 15.93 6.83
CA MET A 317 -10.43 14.68 7.18
C MET A 317 -9.50 14.81 8.39
N GLY A 318 -9.28 16.03 8.94
CA GLY A 318 -8.44 16.28 10.11
C GLY A 318 -6.96 16.51 9.81
N TYR A 319 -6.56 16.55 8.53
CA TYR A 319 -5.15 16.77 8.19
C TYR A 319 -4.76 18.24 8.33
N PRO A 320 -3.62 18.55 8.98
CA PRO A 320 -3.04 19.89 9.05
C PRO A 320 -2.73 20.47 7.66
N ASP A 321 -2.66 21.80 7.57
CA ASP A 321 -2.49 22.53 6.30
C ASP A 321 -1.23 22.12 5.52
N ASP A 322 -0.15 21.80 6.21
CA ASP A 322 1.13 21.38 5.61
C ASP A 322 1.13 19.93 5.11
N LEU A 323 0.12 19.13 5.49
CA LEU A 323 -0.03 17.75 5.06
C LEU A 323 -1.14 17.56 4.02
N ARG A 324 -1.81 18.62 3.58
CA ARG A 324 -2.86 18.55 2.57
C ARG A 324 -2.59 19.48 1.40
N MET A 325 -3.05 19.11 0.23
CA MET A 325 -3.05 19.97 -0.94
C MET A 325 -4.37 20.72 -1.02
N LYS A 326 -4.31 22.04 -1.15
CA LYS A 326 -5.53 22.86 -1.30
C LYS A 326 -6.27 22.55 -2.58
N TYR A 327 -5.54 22.25 -3.65
CA TYR A 327 -6.09 21.86 -4.93
C TYR A 327 -5.08 21.03 -5.72
N CYS A 328 -5.55 19.99 -6.37
CA CYS A 328 -4.80 19.15 -7.28
C CYS A 328 -5.60 18.94 -8.57
N ALA A 329 -5.05 19.40 -9.69
CA ALA A 329 -5.70 19.35 -10.99
C ALA A 329 -5.60 18.00 -11.69
N THR A 330 -4.68 17.14 -11.27
CA THR A 330 -4.54 15.83 -11.89
C THR A 330 -5.46 14.78 -11.23
N VAL A 331 -5.96 13.85 -12.03
CA VAL A 331 -6.64 12.65 -11.53
C VAL A 331 -5.67 11.60 -11.01
N PHE A 332 -4.37 11.84 -11.17
CA PHE A 332 -3.25 11.05 -10.63
C PHE A 332 -2.71 11.70 -9.36
N ILE A 333 -1.39 11.77 -9.22
CA ILE A 333 -0.74 12.39 -8.05
C ILE A 333 -0.05 13.70 -8.47
N CYS A 334 -0.42 14.80 -7.85
CA CYS A 334 0.18 16.12 -8.08
C CYS A 334 1.67 16.10 -7.76
N GLY A 335 2.47 16.67 -8.69
CA GLY A 335 3.92 16.62 -8.61
C GLY A 335 4.53 15.24 -8.85
N GLY A 336 3.73 14.27 -9.25
CA GLY A 336 4.19 12.95 -9.69
C GLY A 336 4.59 12.92 -11.18
N PRO A 337 5.09 11.78 -11.67
CA PRO A 337 5.58 11.67 -13.05
C PRO A 337 4.48 11.83 -14.12
N TYR A 338 3.22 11.66 -13.73
CA TYR A 338 2.05 11.75 -14.63
C TYR A 338 1.12 12.91 -14.26
N ASP A 339 1.67 13.95 -13.64
CA ASP A 339 0.95 15.17 -13.33
C ASP A 339 0.58 15.93 -14.62
N THR A 340 -0.70 16.28 -14.77
CA THR A 340 -1.23 17.09 -15.88
C THR A 340 -2.47 17.85 -15.43
N THR A 341 -2.73 19.00 -16.08
CA THR A 341 -3.90 19.85 -15.79
C THR A 341 -5.00 19.74 -16.85
N ALA A 342 -4.84 18.86 -17.85
CA ALA A 342 -5.78 18.70 -18.95
C ALA A 342 -7.21 18.42 -18.45
N GLY A 343 -8.20 19.14 -18.95
CA GLY A 343 -9.62 18.97 -18.60
C GLY A 343 -10.04 19.46 -17.20
N ALA A 344 -9.11 19.86 -16.31
CA ALA A 344 -9.41 20.17 -14.91
C ALA A 344 -10.05 21.55 -14.66
N ALA A 345 -9.82 22.51 -15.54
CA ALA A 345 -10.17 23.91 -15.31
C ALA A 345 -11.65 24.16 -14.91
N PRO A 346 -12.66 23.48 -15.48
CA PRO A 346 -14.06 23.67 -15.08
C PRO A 346 -14.36 23.25 -13.64
N TYR A 347 -13.51 22.41 -13.04
CA TYR A 347 -13.70 21.82 -11.71
C TYR A 347 -12.75 22.39 -10.65
N ALA A 348 -12.03 23.48 -10.98
CA ALA A 348 -11.09 24.10 -10.06
C ALA A 348 -11.75 24.77 -8.85
N LYS A 349 -13.04 25.09 -8.97
CA LYS A 349 -13.85 25.66 -7.87
C LYS A 349 -15.26 25.07 -7.90
N PRO A 350 -15.88 24.86 -6.74
CA PRO A 350 -17.28 24.43 -6.68
C PRO A 350 -18.22 25.40 -7.40
N ASP A 351 -19.19 24.83 -8.11
CA ASP A 351 -20.33 25.57 -8.71
C ASP A 351 -21.65 24.84 -8.40
N PRO A 352 -22.26 25.06 -7.21
CA PRO A 352 -23.51 24.41 -6.84
C PRO A 352 -24.69 24.76 -7.75
N ALA A 353 -24.67 25.94 -8.39
CA ALA A 353 -25.74 26.35 -9.31
C ALA A 353 -25.68 25.52 -10.60
N LEU A 354 -24.49 25.34 -11.18
CA LEU A 354 -24.27 24.47 -12.31
C LEU A 354 -24.53 23.00 -11.95
N ALA A 355 -24.10 22.55 -10.78
CA ALA A 355 -24.37 21.20 -10.28
C ALA A 355 -25.87 20.88 -10.26
N LYS A 356 -26.68 21.79 -9.68
CA LYS A 356 -28.15 21.65 -9.64
C LYS A 356 -28.76 21.60 -11.03
N LYS A 357 -28.28 22.44 -11.96
CA LYS A 357 -28.73 22.46 -13.36
C LYS A 357 -28.41 21.14 -14.07
N LEU A 358 -27.16 20.64 -13.97
CA LEU A 358 -26.72 19.39 -14.59
C LEU A 358 -27.50 18.18 -14.04
N LEU A 359 -27.78 18.16 -12.75
CA LEU A 359 -28.56 17.09 -12.13
C LEU A 359 -29.99 17.04 -12.66
N ALA A 360 -30.64 18.23 -12.84
CA ALA A 360 -31.94 18.33 -13.47
C ALA A 360 -31.91 17.90 -14.95
N GLU A 361 -30.90 18.32 -15.71
CA GLU A 361 -30.70 17.89 -17.10
C GLU A 361 -30.42 16.37 -17.22
N ALA A 362 -29.83 15.75 -16.19
CA ALA A 362 -29.67 14.31 -16.09
C ALA A 362 -31.00 13.55 -15.84
N GLY A 363 -32.09 14.30 -15.58
CA GLY A 363 -33.42 13.74 -15.37
C GLY A 363 -33.73 13.38 -13.91
N TYR A 364 -32.93 13.83 -12.94
CA TYR A 364 -33.22 13.63 -11.52
C TYR A 364 -34.46 14.39 -11.07
N LYS A 365 -35.41 13.69 -10.42
CA LYS A 365 -36.73 14.23 -10.01
C LYS A 365 -36.97 14.14 -8.50
N GLY A 366 -35.92 13.92 -7.71
CA GLY A 366 -36.02 13.78 -6.25
C GLY A 366 -36.07 12.31 -5.79
N GLU A 367 -35.69 11.38 -6.63
CA GLU A 367 -35.53 9.97 -6.25
C GLU A 367 -34.55 9.84 -5.11
N LYS A 368 -34.77 8.83 -4.26
CA LYS A 368 -33.90 8.57 -3.11
C LYS A 368 -32.50 8.12 -3.56
N VAL A 369 -31.48 8.77 -3.02
CA VAL A 369 -30.05 8.46 -3.27
C VAL A 369 -29.43 7.93 -1.99
N ALA A 370 -29.05 6.64 -1.97
CA ALA A 370 -28.43 6.01 -0.81
C ALA A 370 -26.93 6.32 -0.76
N ILE A 371 -26.49 6.98 0.33
CA ILE A 371 -25.09 7.25 0.63
C ILE A 371 -24.63 6.44 1.84
N LEU A 372 -23.52 5.69 1.69
CA LEU A 372 -22.95 4.87 2.76
C LEU A 372 -21.99 5.72 3.60
N LEU A 373 -22.27 5.83 4.91
CA LEU A 373 -21.48 6.62 5.87
C LEU A 373 -20.70 5.67 6.80
N PRO A 374 -19.35 5.61 6.70
CA PRO A 374 -18.55 4.80 7.62
C PRO A 374 -18.53 5.43 9.01
N THR A 375 -18.70 4.62 10.07
CA THR A 375 -18.78 5.11 11.47
C THR A 375 -17.46 4.97 12.24
N ASP A 376 -16.55 4.10 11.80
CA ASP A 376 -15.32 3.71 12.50
C ASP A 376 -14.02 4.23 11.82
N LEU A 377 -14.13 4.94 10.68
CA LEU A 377 -13.02 5.62 10.03
C LEU A 377 -13.24 7.13 10.04
N ALA A 378 -12.74 7.81 11.06
CA ALA A 378 -13.01 9.23 11.32
C ALA A 378 -12.78 10.14 10.09
N TYR A 379 -11.66 9.99 9.39
CA TYR A 379 -11.34 10.81 8.21
C TYR A 379 -12.32 10.60 7.04
N LEU A 380 -12.77 9.36 6.78
CA LEU A 380 -13.79 9.09 5.76
C LEU A 380 -15.20 9.49 6.22
N ASN A 381 -15.51 9.33 7.50
CA ASN A 381 -16.76 9.80 8.08
C ASN A 381 -16.92 11.30 7.84
N SER A 382 -15.94 12.10 8.26
CA SER A 382 -15.97 13.57 8.11
C SER A 382 -16.04 14.00 6.64
N ALA A 383 -15.26 13.37 5.75
CA ALA A 383 -15.35 13.65 4.31
C ALA A 383 -16.73 13.30 3.74
N THR A 384 -17.34 12.19 4.20
CA THR A 384 -18.69 11.81 3.76
C THR A 384 -19.75 12.80 4.22
N LEU A 385 -19.62 13.35 5.44
CA LEU A 385 -20.53 14.41 5.94
C LEU A 385 -20.43 15.69 5.10
N VAL A 386 -19.22 16.06 4.63
CA VAL A 386 -19.05 17.19 3.67
C VAL A 386 -19.80 16.91 2.37
N ALA A 387 -19.71 15.70 1.83
CA ALA A 387 -20.43 15.32 0.61
C ALA A 387 -21.94 15.32 0.82
N ILE A 388 -22.42 14.81 1.96
CA ILE A 388 -23.85 14.83 2.33
C ILE A 388 -24.38 16.25 2.34
N GLN A 389 -23.71 17.17 3.03
CA GLN A 389 -24.14 18.56 3.12
C GLN A 389 -24.19 19.21 1.72
N ALA A 390 -23.13 19.05 0.91
CA ALA A 390 -23.09 19.64 -0.42
C ALA A 390 -24.21 19.12 -1.35
N LEU A 391 -24.56 17.84 -1.25
CA LEU A 391 -25.65 17.24 -2.01
C LEU A 391 -27.03 17.71 -1.52
N GLN A 392 -27.21 17.84 -0.21
CA GLN A 392 -28.46 18.37 0.40
C GLN A 392 -28.68 19.82 0.02
N ASP A 393 -27.64 20.64 -0.03
CA ASP A 393 -27.71 22.07 -0.38
C ASP A 393 -28.26 22.30 -1.80
N ILE A 394 -28.06 21.36 -2.72
CA ILE A 394 -28.64 21.41 -4.08
C ILE A 394 -29.97 20.65 -4.22
N GLY A 395 -30.50 20.08 -3.12
CA GLY A 395 -31.80 19.44 -3.06
C GLY A 395 -31.82 17.95 -3.40
N VAL A 396 -30.69 17.24 -3.25
CA VAL A 396 -30.66 15.78 -3.40
C VAL A 396 -31.37 15.11 -2.21
N ASN A 397 -32.29 14.20 -2.48
CA ASN A 397 -33.01 13.41 -1.47
C ASN A 397 -32.16 12.24 -0.99
N LEU A 398 -31.34 12.45 0.07
CA LEU A 398 -30.40 11.46 0.57
C LEU A 398 -31.03 10.49 1.57
N ASP A 399 -30.71 9.21 1.39
CA ASP A 399 -30.89 8.13 2.36
C ASP A 399 -29.52 7.80 2.97
N ILE A 400 -29.22 8.38 4.14
CA ILE A 400 -27.92 8.23 4.81
C ILE A 400 -27.91 6.93 5.58
N GLN A 401 -27.01 6.03 5.21
CA GLN A 401 -26.92 4.69 5.76
C GLN A 401 -25.59 4.47 6.49
N SER A 402 -25.63 4.62 7.82
CA SER A 402 -24.46 4.50 8.71
C SER A 402 -24.10 3.05 9.01
N MET A 403 -22.82 2.69 8.88
CA MET A 403 -22.31 1.35 9.19
C MET A 403 -20.80 1.38 9.40
N ASP A 404 -20.24 0.33 10.01
CA ASP A 404 -18.79 0.15 10.11
C ASP A 404 -18.17 -0.12 8.73
N TRP A 405 -16.86 0.11 8.60
CA TRP A 405 -16.15 -0.01 7.34
C TRP A 405 -16.16 -1.45 6.77
N ALA A 406 -16.10 -2.47 7.62
CA ALA A 406 -16.15 -3.85 7.14
C ALA A 406 -17.51 -4.18 6.50
N THR A 407 -18.60 -3.76 7.13
CA THR A 407 -19.96 -3.85 6.58
C THR A 407 -20.10 -3.04 5.29
N LEU A 408 -19.55 -1.81 5.24
CA LEU A 408 -19.55 -0.97 4.05
C LEU A 408 -18.81 -1.65 2.89
N THR A 409 -17.62 -2.21 3.14
CA THR A 409 -16.83 -2.88 2.09
C THR A 409 -17.51 -4.12 1.55
N ALA A 410 -18.22 -4.87 2.37
CA ALA A 410 -19.06 -5.99 1.91
C ALA A 410 -20.25 -5.49 1.08
N ARG A 411 -20.90 -4.40 1.53
CA ARG A 411 -22.09 -3.86 0.87
C ARG A 411 -21.79 -3.20 -0.48
N ARG A 412 -20.67 -2.49 -0.61
CA ARG A 412 -20.31 -1.84 -1.89
C ARG A 412 -20.14 -2.81 -3.06
N ALA A 413 -19.97 -4.10 -2.79
CA ALA A 413 -19.91 -5.14 -3.84
C ALA A 413 -21.29 -5.52 -4.40
N ARG A 414 -22.39 -5.06 -3.81
CA ARG A 414 -23.75 -5.39 -4.23
C ARG A 414 -24.20 -4.53 -5.40
N LYS A 415 -24.79 -5.17 -6.41
CA LYS A 415 -25.33 -4.54 -7.64
C LYS A 415 -26.86 -4.40 -7.62
N GLU A 416 -27.51 -4.88 -6.57
CA GLU A 416 -28.95 -4.87 -6.42
C GLU A 416 -29.49 -3.43 -6.32
N PRO A 417 -30.79 -3.20 -6.59
CA PRO A 417 -31.45 -1.94 -6.32
C PRO A 417 -31.36 -1.52 -4.85
N ILE A 418 -31.55 -0.22 -4.56
CA ILE A 418 -31.40 0.37 -3.21
C ILE A 418 -32.30 -0.34 -2.19
N ASP A 419 -33.55 -0.65 -2.53
CA ASP A 419 -34.52 -1.34 -1.69
C ASP A 419 -34.15 -2.80 -1.38
N LYS A 420 -33.19 -3.37 -2.11
CA LYS A 420 -32.63 -4.72 -1.93
C LYS A 420 -31.19 -4.71 -1.40
N GLY A 421 -30.75 -3.60 -0.83
CA GLY A 421 -29.42 -3.45 -0.23
C GLY A 421 -28.34 -2.90 -1.16
N GLY A 422 -28.71 -2.36 -2.32
CA GLY A 422 -27.83 -1.57 -3.19
C GLY A 422 -27.50 -0.19 -2.60
N TRP A 423 -26.74 0.60 -3.34
CA TRP A 423 -26.24 1.90 -2.93
C TRP A 423 -25.97 2.80 -4.14
N ASN A 424 -25.84 4.12 -3.92
CA ASN A 424 -25.49 5.08 -4.96
C ASN A 424 -24.14 5.73 -4.76
N ILE A 425 -23.76 6.05 -3.51
CA ILE A 425 -22.55 6.82 -3.19
C ILE A 425 -21.81 6.17 -2.02
N PHE A 426 -20.50 6.09 -2.09
CA PHE A 426 -19.63 5.96 -0.92
C PHE A 426 -18.32 6.70 -1.14
N LEU A 427 -17.60 7.01 -0.05
CA LEU A 427 -16.27 7.59 -0.11
C LEU A 427 -15.20 6.55 0.21
N SER A 428 -14.04 6.75 -0.39
CA SER A 428 -12.86 5.90 -0.20
C SER A 428 -11.59 6.73 -0.33
N ALA A 429 -10.45 6.15 -0.02
CA ALA A 429 -9.15 6.75 -0.26
C ALA A 429 -8.16 5.69 -0.74
N ALA A 430 -7.16 6.13 -1.50
CA ALA A 430 -6.09 5.27 -2.00
C ALA A 430 -4.71 5.89 -1.79
N SER A 431 -3.72 5.03 -1.58
CA SER A 431 -2.31 5.37 -1.61
C SER A 431 -1.89 5.83 -3.02
N GLU A 432 -0.91 6.74 -3.10
CA GLU A 432 -0.34 7.21 -4.35
C GLU A 432 0.09 6.05 -5.26
N PHE A 433 0.66 4.99 -4.71
CA PHE A 433 1.09 3.81 -5.48
C PHE A 433 -0.03 3.04 -6.18
N ASN A 434 -1.28 3.32 -5.87
CA ASN A 434 -2.45 2.71 -6.51
C ASN A 434 -3.13 3.63 -7.53
N VAL A 435 -2.71 4.89 -7.60
CA VAL A 435 -3.42 5.92 -8.39
C VAL A 435 -2.47 6.82 -9.19
N ASP A 436 -1.19 6.52 -9.23
CA ASP A 436 -0.14 7.36 -9.83
C ASP A 436 -0.11 7.36 -11.36
N SER A 437 -0.71 6.37 -12.03
CA SER A 437 -0.64 6.23 -13.50
C SER A 437 -1.93 5.66 -14.11
N PRO A 438 -2.12 5.79 -15.44
CA PRO A 438 -3.29 5.20 -16.13
C PRO A 438 -3.46 3.69 -15.93
N ILE A 439 -2.37 2.94 -15.72
CA ILE A 439 -2.44 1.49 -15.55
C ILE A 439 -2.59 1.07 -14.09
N SER A 440 -2.03 1.83 -13.15
CA SER A 440 -2.13 1.54 -11.71
C SER A 440 -3.43 2.06 -11.11
N ASN A 441 -3.98 3.17 -11.63
CA ASN A 441 -5.16 3.81 -11.07
C ASN A 441 -6.41 2.94 -11.22
N THR A 442 -6.71 2.19 -10.15
CA THR A 442 -7.85 1.28 -10.10
C THR A 442 -9.19 2.00 -10.09
N TYR A 443 -9.26 3.25 -9.61
CA TYR A 443 -10.49 4.06 -9.59
C TYR A 443 -10.84 4.64 -10.96
N LEU A 444 -9.86 4.77 -11.86
CA LEU A 444 -10.08 5.13 -13.26
C LEU A 444 -10.20 3.89 -14.17
N GLY A 445 -10.19 2.70 -13.59
CA GLY A 445 -10.38 1.44 -14.29
C GLY A 445 -11.83 1.29 -14.79
N ALA A 446 -12.09 1.86 -15.97
CA ALA A 446 -13.42 1.86 -16.59
C ALA A 446 -13.64 0.68 -17.53
N VAL A 447 -13.02 -0.47 -17.27
CA VAL A 447 -13.16 -1.70 -18.06
C VAL A 447 -14.56 -2.27 -17.90
N CYS A 448 -15.34 -2.25 -18.98
CA CYS A 448 -16.71 -2.74 -18.96
C CYS A 448 -16.77 -4.22 -18.55
N GLY A 449 -17.53 -4.50 -17.49
CA GLY A 449 -17.70 -5.85 -16.93
C GLY A 449 -16.66 -6.29 -15.90
N ASN A 450 -15.51 -5.59 -15.77
CA ASN A 450 -14.44 -5.93 -14.81
C ASN A 450 -13.88 -4.69 -14.09
N SER A 451 -14.75 -3.80 -13.63
CA SER A 451 -14.38 -2.62 -12.87
C SER A 451 -14.66 -2.79 -11.37
N LEU A 452 -14.03 -1.95 -10.54
CA LEU A 452 -14.29 -1.89 -9.10
C LEU A 452 -15.77 -1.53 -8.80
N PRO A 453 -16.24 -1.72 -7.55
CA PRO A 453 -17.54 -1.22 -7.10
C PRO A 453 -17.75 0.24 -7.48
N GLY A 454 -18.91 0.53 -8.03
CA GLY A 454 -19.22 1.75 -8.81
C GLY A 454 -19.38 1.42 -10.29
N TRP A 455 -18.76 0.36 -10.75
CA TRP A 455 -18.86 -0.27 -12.08
C TRP A 455 -18.80 0.72 -13.24
N PRO A 456 -17.80 1.64 -13.24
CA PRO A 456 -17.62 2.50 -14.41
C PRO A 456 -17.35 1.66 -15.66
N CYS A 457 -17.91 2.11 -16.79
CA CYS A 457 -17.74 1.48 -18.07
C CYS A 457 -17.57 2.58 -19.13
N ASP A 458 -16.35 2.79 -19.59
CA ASP A 458 -16.01 3.80 -20.60
C ASP A 458 -14.98 3.25 -21.59
N LYS A 459 -15.46 2.92 -22.78
CA LYS A 459 -14.63 2.35 -23.85
C LYS A 459 -13.52 3.30 -24.30
N LYS A 460 -13.78 4.62 -24.28
CA LYS A 460 -12.78 5.60 -24.71
C LYS A 460 -11.61 5.69 -23.72
N LEU A 461 -11.89 5.62 -22.42
CA LEU A 461 -10.82 5.53 -21.41
C LEU A 461 -10.01 4.25 -21.56
N ASP A 462 -10.64 3.11 -21.85
CA ASP A 462 -9.92 1.86 -22.08
C ASP A 462 -9.04 1.90 -23.32
N GLU A 463 -9.54 2.49 -24.42
CA GLU A 463 -8.75 2.71 -25.65
C GLU A 463 -7.56 3.63 -25.39
N LEU A 464 -7.75 4.74 -24.68
CA LEU A 464 -6.68 5.68 -24.33
C LEU A 464 -5.65 5.05 -23.39
N ARG A 465 -6.09 4.21 -22.44
CA ARG A 465 -5.16 3.42 -21.60
C ARG A 465 -4.34 2.46 -22.44
N ALA A 466 -4.95 1.75 -23.38
CA ALA A 466 -4.23 0.85 -24.28
C ALA A 466 -3.22 1.59 -25.16
N GLN A 467 -3.57 2.77 -25.69
CA GLN A 467 -2.66 3.65 -26.43
C GLN A 467 -1.50 4.15 -25.56
N TRP A 468 -1.78 4.55 -24.31
CA TRP A 468 -0.76 4.99 -23.37
C TRP A 468 0.25 3.88 -23.05
N ILE A 469 -0.22 2.64 -22.87
CA ILE A 469 0.63 1.47 -22.65
C ILE A 469 1.50 1.17 -23.87
N ALA A 470 0.93 1.28 -25.08
CA ALA A 470 1.61 0.99 -26.34
C ALA A 470 2.57 2.11 -26.79
N ALA A 471 2.48 3.32 -26.19
CA ALA A 471 3.32 4.45 -26.56
C ALA A 471 4.79 4.17 -26.29
N THR A 472 5.65 4.34 -27.29
CA THR A 472 7.09 4.08 -27.23
C THR A 472 7.95 5.33 -27.04
N SER A 473 7.36 6.53 -27.16
CA SER A 473 8.02 7.81 -26.89
C SER A 473 7.39 8.56 -25.71
N SER A 474 8.19 9.38 -25.04
CA SER A 474 7.72 10.22 -23.92
C SER A 474 6.66 11.23 -24.36
N ASP A 475 6.83 11.82 -25.56
CA ASP A 475 5.92 12.84 -26.07
C ASP A 475 4.55 12.26 -26.44
N GLU A 476 4.53 11.09 -27.08
CA GLU A 476 3.29 10.37 -27.36
C GLU A 476 2.60 9.95 -26.06
N ARG A 477 3.35 9.39 -25.12
CA ARG A 477 2.82 8.97 -23.82
C ARG A 477 2.20 10.15 -23.07
N LYS A 478 2.86 11.31 -23.10
CA LYS A 478 2.33 12.54 -22.50
C LYS A 478 1.05 13.01 -23.21
N ARG A 479 1.04 13.04 -24.54
CA ARG A 479 -0.14 13.45 -25.32
C ARG A 479 -1.35 12.55 -25.03
N VAL A 480 -1.14 11.23 -24.98
CA VAL A 480 -2.21 10.28 -24.65
C VAL A 480 -2.67 10.42 -23.19
N LEU A 481 -1.75 10.73 -22.28
CA LEU A 481 -2.06 11.02 -20.89
C LEU A 481 -3.01 12.23 -20.75
N ASP A 482 -2.72 13.31 -21.47
CA ASP A 482 -3.57 14.51 -21.47
C ASP A 482 -4.99 14.18 -21.96
N LEU A 483 -5.12 13.45 -23.08
CA LEU A 483 -6.42 12.97 -23.59
C LEU A 483 -7.13 12.03 -22.61
N PHE A 484 -6.39 11.15 -21.94
CA PHE A 484 -6.94 10.25 -20.92
C PHE A 484 -7.53 11.04 -19.74
N GLN A 485 -6.82 12.05 -19.26
CA GLN A 485 -7.29 12.88 -18.16
C GLN A 485 -8.49 13.76 -18.57
N GLU A 486 -8.48 14.34 -19.77
CA GLU A 486 -9.65 15.05 -20.31
C GLU A 486 -10.90 14.16 -20.29
N ARG A 487 -10.78 12.93 -20.83
CA ARG A 487 -11.90 11.98 -20.80
C ARG A 487 -12.30 11.58 -19.37
N ALA A 488 -11.35 11.45 -18.45
CA ALA A 488 -11.64 11.15 -17.05
C ALA A 488 -12.44 12.28 -16.39
N TYR A 489 -12.20 13.54 -16.74
CA TYR A 489 -12.97 14.73 -16.30
C TYR A 489 -14.33 14.90 -17.01
N GLU A 490 -14.57 14.20 -18.10
CA GLU A 490 -15.91 14.12 -18.72
C GLU A 490 -16.73 12.98 -18.11
N ALA A 491 -16.14 11.79 -18.07
CA ALA A 491 -16.83 10.56 -17.69
C ALA A 491 -16.98 10.35 -16.18
N PHE A 492 -16.05 10.88 -15.38
CA PHE A 492 -15.94 10.68 -13.93
C PHE A 492 -16.14 9.21 -13.51
N PRO A 493 -15.20 8.32 -13.81
CA PRO A 493 -15.22 6.96 -13.25
C PRO A 493 -15.21 7.00 -11.71
N ALA A 494 -14.46 7.93 -11.14
CA ALA A 494 -14.48 8.35 -9.75
C ALA A 494 -14.15 9.84 -9.67
N ILE A 495 -14.54 10.50 -8.58
CA ILE A 495 -14.32 11.94 -8.39
C ILE A 495 -13.30 12.14 -7.27
N SER A 496 -12.15 12.75 -7.58
CA SER A 496 -11.15 13.11 -6.57
C SER A 496 -11.69 14.19 -5.63
N VAL A 497 -11.54 14.01 -4.33
CA VAL A 497 -11.87 15.00 -3.30
C VAL A 497 -10.64 15.64 -2.66
N GLY A 498 -9.49 15.46 -3.28
CA GLY A 498 -8.23 16.08 -2.86
C GLY A 498 -7.18 15.09 -2.38
N GLN A 499 -5.97 15.61 -2.18
CA GLN A 499 -4.79 14.86 -1.80
C GLN A 499 -4.24 15.34 -0.46
N TYR A 500 -3.67 14.39 0.27
CA TYR A 500 -3.02 14.64 1.55
C TYR A 500 -1.83 13.68 1.72
N SER A 501 -0.88 14.08 2.56
CA SER A 501 0.24 13.22 2.95
C SER A 501 -0.10 12.48 4.23
N ARG A 502 0.12 11.18 4.26
CA ARG A 502 0.06 10.40 5.50
C ARG A 502 1.30 10.71 6.33
N ALA A 503 1.12 10.76 7.63
CA ALA A 503 2.21 10.98 8.56
C ALA A 503 2.42 9.74 9.43
N PHE A 504 3.66 9.49 9.81
CA PHE A 504 4.00 8.59 10.90
C PHE A 504 4.46 9.39 12.11
N ALA A 505 4.40 8.78 13.27
CA ALA A 505 4.97 9.33 14.49
C ALA A 505 6.05 8.39 15.05
N SER A 506 7.21 8.91 15.40
CA SER A 506 8.32 8.12 15.96
C SER A 506 8.84 8.71 17.26
N HIS A 507 9.26 7.88 18.19
CA HIS A 507 9.98 8.31 19.38
C HIS A 507 11.37 8.82 19.00
N ASN A 508 11.87 9.86 19.68
CA ASN A 508 13.15 10.51 19.37
C ASN A 508 14.38 9.59 19.50
N SER A 509 14.26 8.46 20.21
CA SER A 509 15.31 7.44 20.27
C SER A 509 15.53 6.71 18.94
N LEU A 510 14.54 6.73 18.04
CA LEU A 510 14.64 6.12 16.73
C LEU A 510 15.41 7.02 15.77
N LYS A 511 16.52 6.52 15.23
CA LYS A 511 17.39 7.24 14.29
C LYS A 511 17.00 6.90 12.84
N ASN A 512 17.37 7.80 11.92
CA ASN A 512 17.11 7.66 10.49
C ASN A 512 15.61 7.57 10.10
N ALA A 513 14.71 8.00 10.98
CA ALA A 513 13.27 8.03 10.66
C ALA A 513 12.96 9.01 9.51
N ASP A 514 13.81 10.00 9.27
CA ASP A 514 13.77 10.90 8.12
C ASP A 514 14.03 10.21 6.77
N LYS A 515 14.57 8.99 6.78
CA LYS A 515 14.79 8.17 5.58
C LYS A 515 13.63 7.22 5.26
N ILE A 516 12.56 7.25 6.06
CA ILE A 516 11.36 6.48 5.76
C ILE A 516 10.68 7.10 4.53
N TRP A 517 10.56 6.28 3.48
CA TRP A 517 9.79 6.64 2.29
C TRP A 517 8.40 5.97 2.30
N SER A 518 8.37 4.72 2.75
CA SER A 518 7.14 4.00 3.08
C SER A 518 7.40 3.06 4.25
N LEU A 519 6.37 2.49 4.90
CA LEU A 519 6.60 1.58 6.03
C LEU A 519 7.51 0.39 5.70
N PRO A 520 7.47 -0.23 4.52
CA PRO A 520 8.34 -1.37 4.23
C PRO A 520 9.84 -1.11 4.35
N ASN A 521 10.32 0.14 4.27
CA ASN A 521 11.75 0.42 4.35
C ASN A 521 12.30 0.55 5.78
N LEU A 522 11.81 -0.27 6.71
CA LEU A 522 12.24 -0.30 8.11
C LEU A 522 13.73 -0.68 8.31
N TRP A 523 14.36 -1.28 7.32
CA TRP A 523 15.78 -1.64 7.34
C TRP A 523 16.72 -0.43 7.43
N VAL A 524 16.27 0.78 7.08
CA VAL A 524 17.06 2.02 7.22
C VAL A 524 17.11 2.54 8.66
N LEU A 525 16.21 2.10 9.53
CA LEU A 525 16.08 2.59 10.90
C LEU A 525 17.18 2.07 11.80
N ASP A 526 17.61 2.89 12.79
CA ASP A 526 18.53 2.51 13.85
C ASP A 526 18.02 3.00 15.22
N LYS A 527 18.49 2.36 16.30
CA LYS A 527 18.02 2.62 17.67
C LYS A 527 19.18 2.68 18.67
#